data_475c2f21a5e34288c593379ed575da7e
#
_entry.id   475c2f21a5e34288c593379ed575da7e
#
_cell.length_a   1.000
_cell.length_b   1.000
_cell.length_c   1.000
_cell.angle_alpha   90.00
_cell.angle_beta   90.00
_cell.angle_gamma   90.00
#
_symmetry.space_group_name_H-M   'P 1'
#
loop_
_entity.id
_entity.type
_entity.pdbx_description
1 polymer ?
#
loop_
_entity_poly.entity_id
_entity_poly.type
_entity_poly.pdbx_seq_one_letter_code
_entity_poly.pdbx_strand_id
1 'polypeptide(L)'
;MKTELVQTLTTTFEAHAQQTESGIEYWLARDLQYLLGYDEWRNFTAVIIKAKTACEVSGHRGADHFVGVNKMVDLGSGSQREVDDLMLTRYACYLIAQNGDPKKQEIAFAQKVTTNLTLRPC
;
A
#
# COMPACT_ATOMS: atom_id res chain seq x y z
N MET A 1 11.57 -16.77 -6.12
CA MET A 1 11.82 -15.34 -6.41
C MET A 1 13.29 -15.05 -6.19
N LYS A 2 13.88 -14.30 -7.08
CA LYS A 2 15.30 -13.99 -7.00
C LYS A 2 15.55 -12.97 -5.87
N THR A 3 16.66 -13.15 -5.16
CA THR A 3 17.06 -12.28 -4.06
C THR A 3 17.16 -10.80 -4.52
N GLU A 4 17.69 -10.57 -5.70
CA GLU A 4 17.84 -9.23 -6.25
C GLU A 4 16.50 -8.52 -6.41
N LEU A 5 15.48 -9.23 -6.91
CA LEU A 5 14.14 -8.67 -7.06
C LEU A 5 13.54 -8.34 -5.70
N VAL A 6 13.71 -9.22 -4.71
CA VAL A 6 13.22 -8.98 -3.35
C VAL A 6 13.85 -7.73 -2.76
N GLN A 7 15.17 -7.57 -2.90
CA GLN A 7 15.86 -6.38 -2.41
C GLN A 7 15.41 -5.12 -3.12
N THR A 8 15.23 -5.18 -4.44
CA THR A 8 14.77 -4.04 -5.22
C THR A 8 13.39 -3.58 -4.79
N LEU A 9 12.45 -4.52 -4.62
CA LEU A 9 11.09 -4.20 -4.21
C LEU A 9 11.06 -3.63 -2.78
N THR A 10 11.85 -4.19 -1.87
CA THR A 10 11.95 -3.68 -0.51
C THR A 10 12.49 -2.26 -0.49
N THR A 11 13.58 -2.02 -1.23
CA THR A 11 14.18 -0.69 -1.32
C THR A 11 13.19 0.31 -1.90
N THR A 12 12.47 -0.09 -2.95
CA THR A 12 11.50 0.79 -3.60
C THR A 12 10.33 1.10 -2.68
N PHE A 13 9.83 0.11 -1.93
CA PHE A 13 8.77 0.32 -0.96
C PHE A 13 9.20 1.37 0.09
N GLU A 14 10.37 1.19 0.69
CA GLU A 14 10.86 2.12 1.69
C GLU A 14 11.12 3.51 1.10
N ALA A 15 11.56 3.58 -0.15
CA ALA A 15 11.82 4.85 -0.83
C ALA A 15 10.54 5.65 -1.08
N HIS A 16 9.39 5.00 -1.14
CA HIS A 16 8.11 5.67 -1.34
C HIS A 16 7.44 6.10 -0.04
N ALA A 17 8.03 5.77 1.11
CA ALA A 17 7.52 6.22 2.40
C ALA A 17 7.57 7.74 2.48
N GLN A 18 6.48 8.33 2.92
CA GLN A 18 6.37 9.77 3.12
C GLN A 18 6.10 10.05 4.59
N GLN A 19 6.24 11.30 4.99
CA GLN A 19 5.96 11.70 6.37
C GLN A 19 5.11 12.95 6.38
N THR A 20 4.18 13.00 7.34
CA THR A 20 3.43 14.21 7.62
C THR A 20 4.33 15.23 8.32
N GLU A 21 3.84 16.45 8.52
CA GLU A 21 4.58 17.48 9.24
C GLU A 21 4.93 17.04 10.67
N SER A 22 4.07 16.22 11.27
CA SER A 22 4.30 15.69 12.62
C SER A 22 5.17 14.44 12.64
N GLY A 23 5.69 14.01 11.49
CA GLY A 23 6.60 12.88 11.38
C GLY A 23 5.93 11.52 11.28
N ILE A 24 4.64 11.46 11.00
CA ILE A 24 3.91 10.21 10.85
C ILE A 24 4.17 9.64 9.46
N GLU A 25 4.67 8.41 9.42
CA GLU A 25 4.98 7.70 8.18
C GLU A 25 3.71 7.23 7.48
N TYR A 26 3.67 7.36 6.15
CA TYR A 26 2.56 6.85 5.35
C TYR A 26 2.99 6.55 3.92
N TRP A 27 2.18 5.77 3.23
CA TRP A 27 2.29 5.50 1.79
C TRP A 27 1.00 5.92 1.12
N LEU A 28 1.09 6.39 -0.12
CA LEU A 28 -0.09 6.65 -0.92
C LEU A 28 -0.49 5.35 -1.64
N ALA A 29 -1.79 5.06 -1.64
CA ALA A 29 -2.28 3.81 -2.21
C ALA A 29 -1.98 3.69 -3.69
N ARG A 30 -2.00 4.79 -4.44
CA ARG A 30 -1.69 4.75 -5.87
C ARG A 30 -0.22 4.41 -6.14
N ASP A 31 0.68 4.80 -5.25
CA ASP A 31 2.08 4.38 -5.33
C ASP A 31 2.20 2.89 -5.03
N LEU A 32 1.49 2.43 -4.00
CA LEU A 32 1.52 1.01 -3.63
C LEU A 32 0.92 0.13 -4.74
N GLN A 33 -0.09 0.63 -5.45
CA GLN A 33 -0.67 -0.07 -6.59
C GLN A 33 0.42 -0.46 -7.60
N TYR A 34 1.27 0.48 -7.94
CA TYR A 34 2.38 0.23 -8.87
C TYR A 34 3.36 -0.79 -8.31
N LEU A 35 3.75 -0.61 -7.04
CA LEU A 35 4.71 -1.49 -6.39
C LEU A 35 4.25 -2.93 -6.36
N LEU A 36 2.95 -3.15 -6.19
CA LEU A 36 2.39 -4.49 -6.09
C LEU A 36 1.90 -5.06 -7.43
N GLY A 37 2.14 -4.32 -8.51
CA GLY A 37 1.88 -4.83 -9.86
C GLY A 37 0.41 -4.84 -10.29
N TYR A 38 -0.42 -4.00 -9.70
CA TYR A 38 -1.81 -3.87 -10.13
C TYR A 38 -1.93 -2.81 -11.21
N ASP A 39 -2.41 -3.20 -12.38
CA ASP A 39 -2.57 -2.29 -13.51
C ASP A 39 -3.77 -1.37 -13.37
N GLU A 40 -4.82 -1.84 -12.70
CA GLU A 40 -6.06 -1.09 -12.59
C GLU A 40 -6.39 -0.74 -11.15
N TRP A 41 -6.73 0.52 -10.94
CA TRP A 41 -7.12 1.04 -9.64
C TRP A 41 -8.34 0.29 -9.07
N ARG A 42 -9.30 -0.05 -9.92
CA ARG A 42 -10.50 -0.76 -9.50
C ARG A 42 -10.16 -2.12 -8.86
N ASN A 43 -9.24 -2.85 -9.47
CA ASN A 43 -8.83 -4.15 -8.94
C ASN A 43 -8.07 -4.00 -7.62
N PHE A 44 -7.26 -2.95 -7.53
CA PHE A 44 -6.51 -2.68 -6.31
C PHE A 44 -7.44 -2.24 -5.17
N THR A 45 -8.44 -1.43 -5.45
CA THR A 45 -9.40 -1.01 -4.40
C THR A 45 -10.15 -2.18 -3.82
N ALA A 46 -10.44 -3.23 -4.60
CA ALA A 46 -11.07 -4.43 -4.08
C ALA A 46 -10.19 -5.10 -3.02
N VAL A 47 -8.88 -5.12 -3.23
CA VAL A 47 -7.92 -5.65 -2.25
C VAL A 47 -7.87 -4.75 -1.02
N ILE A 48 -7.91 -3.44 -1.21
CA ILE A 48 -7.92 -2.47 -0.11
C ILE A 48 -9.12 -2.71 0.80
N ILE A 49 -10.29 -2.96 0.23
CA ILE A 49 -11.51 -3.22 1.01
C ILE A 49 -11.33 -4.48 1.86
N LYS A 50 -10.77 -5.54 1.30
CA LYS A 50 -10.48 -6.77 2.06
C LYS A 50 -9.50 -6.50 3.19
N ALA A 51 -8.46 -5.73 2.93
CA ALA A 51 -7.46 -5.39 3.93
C ALA A 51 -8.07 -4.56 5.06
N LYS A 52 -8.92 -3.61 4.73
CA LYS A 52 -9.60 -2.78 5.73
C LYS A 52 -10.50 -3.62 6.62
N THR A 53 -11.23 -4.56 6.04
CA THR A 53 -12.06 -5.50 6.80
C THR A 53 -11.20 -6.34 7.74
N ALA A 54 -10.08 -6.86 7.25
CA ALA A 54 -9.15 -7.63 8.08
C ALA A 54 -8.61 -6.80 9.24
N CYS A 55 -8.31 -5.52 8.99
CA CYS A 55 -7.86 -4.59 10.01
C CYS A 55 -8.91 -4.47 11.13
N GLU A 56 -10.16 -4.28 10.77
CA GLU A 56 -11.26 -4.10 11.73
C GLU A 56 -11.56 -5.38 12.50
N VAL A 57 -11.52 -6.52 11.82
CA VAL A 57 -11.71 -7.82 12.47
C VAL A 57 -10.61 -8.10 13.49
N SER A 58 -9.40 -7.60 13.25
CA SER A 58 -8.28 -7.74 14.17
C SER A 58 -8.33 -6.80 15.37
N GLY A 59 -9.36 -5.96 15.45
CA GLY A 59 -9.54 -5.04 16.58
C GLY A 59 -8.90 -3.67 16.39
N HIS A 60 -8.41 -3.36 15.19
CA HIS A 60 -7.86 -2.05 14.86
C HIS A 60 -8.91 -1.19 14.15
N ARG A 61 -8.79 0.11 14.29
CA ARG A 61 -9.72 1.02 13.61
C ARG A 61 -9.25 1.24 12.17
N GLY A 62 -10.11 0.89 11.21
CA GLY A 62 -9.79 1.09 9.79
C GLY A 62 -9.46 2.54 9.47
N ALA A 63 -10.17 3.49 10.08
CA ALA A 63 -9.96 4.91 9.83
C ALA A 63 -8.59 5.41 10.30
N ASP A 64 -7.91 4.68 11.18
CA ASP A 64 -6.57 5.05 11.66
C ASP A 64 -5.48 4.61 10.69
N HIS A 65 -5.78 3.64 9.84
CA HIS A 65 -4.78 3.03 8.94
C HIS A 65 -5.04 3.29 7.46
N PHE A 66 -6.28 3.64 7.11
CA PHE A 66 -6.71 3.88 5.73
C PHE A 66 -7.42 5.24 5.68
N VAL A 67 -6.67 6.29 5.41
CA VAL A 67 -7.21 7.66 5.45
C VAL A 67 -7.41 8.17 4.03
N GLY A 68 -8.68 8.48 3.69
CA GLY A 68 -9.00 9.01 2.38
C GLY A 68 -8.43 10.41 2.18
N VAL A 69 -7.80 10.63 1.04
CA VAL A 69 -7.28 11.95 0.64
C VAL A 69 -7.55 12.16 -0.85
N ASN A 70 -7.47 13.40 -1.29
CA ASN A 70 -7.57 13.74 -2.70
C ASN A 70 -6.18 14.14 -3.21
N LYS A 71 -5.86 13.71 -4.41
CA LYS A 71 -4.58 13.97 -5.04
C LYS A 71 -4.82 14.67 -6.38
N MET A 72 -4.03 15.69 -6.67
CA MET A 72 -4.07 16.35 -7.98
C MET A 72 -3.11 15.66 -8.92
N VAL A 73 -3.59 15.31 -10.12
CA VAL A 73 -2.77 14.72 -11.16
C VAL A 73 -2.80 15.61 -12.40
N ASP A 74 -1.65 15.68 -13.07
CA ASP A 74 -1.49 16.46 -14.29
C ASP A 74 -2.06 15.69 -15.48
N LEU A 75 -2.83 16.40 -16.32
CA LEU A 75 -3.40 15.80 -17.52
C LEU A 75 -2.57 16.10 -18.77
N GLY A 76 -1.39 16.69 -18.61
CA GLY A 76 -0.46 16.92 -19.71
C GLY A 76 -0.69 18.17 -20.55
N SER A 77 -1.81 18.87 -20.34
CA SER A 77 -2.13 20.08 -21.12
C SER A 77 -2.24 21.32 -20.23
N GLY A 78 -1.59 21.30 -19.09
CA GLY A 78 -1.71 22.38 -18.10
C GLY A 78 -2.94 22.26 -17.23
N SER A 79 -3.82 21.30 -17.52
CA SER A 79 -4.99 21.01 -16.69
C SER A 79 -4.63 19.98 -15.63
N GLN A 80 -5.34 20.07 -14.50
CA GLN A 80 -5.19 19.12 -13.41
C GLN A 80 -6.53 18.49 -13.07
N ARG A 81 -6.50 17.27 -12.59
CA ARG A 81 -7.68 16.55 -12.16
C ARG A 81 -7.49 16.05 -10.75
N GLU A 82 -8.53 16.15 -9.94
CA GLU A 82 -8.54 15.59 -8.59
C GLU A 82 -8.93 14.12 -8.67
N VAL A 83 -8.15 13.27 -8.01
CA VAL A 83 -8.43 11.83 -7.92
C VAL A 83 -8.40 11.39 -6.47
N ASP A 84 -9.16 10.36 -6.16
CA ASP A 84 -9.16 9.76 -4.84
C ASP A 84 -7.85 8.99 -4.60
N ASP A 85 -7.33 9.09 -3.38
CA ASP A 85 -6.19 8.33 -2.95
C ASP A 85 -6.37 8.01 -1.47
N LEU A 86 -5.46 7.26 -0.90
CA LEU A 86 -5.47 6.91 0.52
C LEU A 86 -4.07 7.05 1.08
N MET A 87 -4.00 7.59 2.30
CA MET A 87 -2.78 7.52 3.10
C MET A 87 -2.86 6.22 3.90
N LEU A 88 -1.84 5.38 3.76
CA LEU A 88 -1.79 4.06 4.36
C LEU A 88 -0.65 4.00 5.37
N THR A 89 -0.92 3.45 6.54
CA THR A 89 0.15 3.14 7.49
C THR A 89 0.94 1.92 7.00
N ARG A 90 2.10 1.68 7.57
CA ARG A 90 2.88 0.48 7.27
C ARG A 90 2.04 -0.79 7.51
N TYR A 91 1.28 -0.81 8.59
CA TYR A 91 0.38 -1.92 8.91
C TYR A 91 -0.66 -2.13 7.81
N ALA A 92 -1.28 -1.04 7.32
CA ALA A 92 -2.24 -1.13 6.22
C ALA A 92 -1.60 -1.70 4.95
N CYS A 93 -0.37 -1.29 4.63
CA CYS A 93 0.35 -1.83 3.48
C CYS A 93 0.58 -3.33 3.62
N TYR A 94 0.92 -3.79 4.81
CA TYR A 94 1.12 -5.23 5.06
C TYR A 94 -0.18 -6.00 4.88
N LEU A 95 -1.29 -5.48 5.38
CA LEU A 95 -2.58 -6.14 5.22
C LEU A 95 -3.00 -6.20 3.75
N ILE A 96 -2.75 -5.15 3.00
CA ILE A 96 -3.03 -5.13 1.55
C ILE A 96 -2.21 -6.21 0.86
N ALA A 97 -0.92 -6.32 1.19
CA ALA A 97 -0.07 -7.35 0.62
C ALA A 97 -0.56 -8.76 0.96
N GLN A 98 -0.98 -8.99 2.20
CA GLN A 98 -1.46 -10.29 2.64
C GLN A 98 -2.78 -10.69 1.97
N ASN A 99 -3.60 -9.72 1.59
CA ASN A 99 -4.90 -9.97 0.96
C ASN A 99 -4.86 -9.89 -0.56
N GLY A 100 -3.69 -9.68 -1.14
CA GLY A 100 -3.53 -9.57 -2.58
C GLY A 100 -3.43 -10.93 -3.26
N ASP A 101 -3.29 -10.89 -4.59
CA ASP A 101 -3.20 -12.10 -5.42
C ASP A 101 -1.82 -12.75 -5.27
N PRO A 102 -1.75 -13.95 -4.66
CA PRO A 102 -0.45 -14.61 -4.46
C PRO A 102 0.22 -15.05 -5.77
N LYS A 103 -0.49 -15.04 -6.87
CA LYS A 103 0.08 -15.35 -8.19
C LYS A 103 0.94 -14.23 -8.73
N LYS A 104 0.74 -13.00 -8.27
CA LYS A 104 1.58 -11.88 -8.67
C LYS A 104 2.89 -11.95 -7.91
N GLN A 105 3.99 -11.83 -8.64
CA GLN A 105 5.32 -11.95 -8.06
C GLN A 105 5.57 -10.89 -6.99
N GLU A 106 5.12 -9.67 -7.24
CA GLU A 106 5.28 -8.57 -6.31
C GLU A 106 4.49 -8.82 -5.02
N ILE A 107 3.28 -9.38 -5.14
CA ILE A 107 2.45 -9.74 -4.00
C ILE A 107 3.10 -10.86 -3.20
N ALA A 108 3.61 -11.88 -3.88
CA ALA A 108 4.30 -13.00 -3.20
C ALA A 108 5.50 -12.50 -2.39
N PHE A 109 6.27 -11.57 -2.97
CA PHE A 109 7.36 -10.92 -2.27
C PHE A 109 6.87 -10.16 -1.03
N ALA A 110 5.85 -9.33 -1.21
CA ALA A 110 5.32 -8.51 -0.13
C ALA A 110 4.76 -9.36 1.01
N GLN A 111 4.09 -10.47 0.68
CA GLN A 111 3.58 -11.40 1.68
C GLN A 111 4.70 -12.02 2.50
N LYS A 112 5.79 -12.39 1.85
CA LYS A 112 6.94 -12.96 2.53
C LYS A 112 7.60 -11.96 3.49
N VAL A 113 7.77 -10.72 3.04
CA VAL A 113 8.34 -9.66 3.88
C VAL A 113 7.40 -9.34 5.04
N THR A 114 6.10 -9.29 4.77
CA THR A 114 5.08 -9.01 5.78
C THR A 114 5.07 -10.08 6.86
N THR A 115 5.20 -11.35 6.50
CA THR A 115 5.24 -12.45 7.46
C THR A 115 6.37 -12.24 8.47
N ASN A 116 7.53 -11.81 8.01
CA ASN A 116 8.65 -11.54 8.89
C ASN A 116 8.42 -10.31 9.78
N LEU A 117 7.71 -9.32 9.27
CA LEU A 117 7.48 -8.06 9.98
C LEU A 117 6.31 -8.13 10.95
N THR A 118 5.30 -8.95 10.65
CA THR A 118 4.13 -9.08 11.53
C THR A 118 4.41 -9.86 12.80
N LEU A 119 5.58 -10.46 12.91
CA LEU A 119 6.02 -11.07 14.17
C LEU A 119 6.44 -10.04 15.21
N ARG A 120 6.56 -8.77 14.80
CA ARG A 120 6.91 -7.68 15.69
C ARG A 120 5.64 -6.99 16.19
N PRO A 121 5.58 -6.59 17.45
CA PRO A 121 4.44 -5.80 17.93
C PRO A 121 4.37 -4.48 17.18
N CYS A 122 3.17 -4.07 16.90
CA CYS A 122 2.95 -2.80 16.23
C CYS A 122 3.32 -1.63 17.15
#